data_1928789dc3a1a60870438476990e81c9
#
_entry.id   1928789dc3a1a60870438476990e81c9
#
_cell.length_a   1.000
_cell.length_b   1.000
_cell.length_c   1.000
_cell.angle_alpha   90.00
_cell.angle_beta   90.00
_cell.angle_gamma   90.00
#
_symmetry.space_group_name_H-M   'P 1'
#
loop_
_entity.id
_entity.type
_entity.pdbx_description
1 polymer ?
#
loop_
_entity_poly.entity_id
_entity_poly.type
_entity_poly.pdbx_seq_one_letter_code
_entity_poly.pdbx_strand_id
1 'polypeptide(L)'
;MIEPASGILLIADPFLKDPNFLRTVVFLCEHKDEGSFGFVLNRRYENTLDELIPELEGHQLPVYYGGPVQVDSLHFLHQYPDLIPGGQEILKGIYWGGDFDALVNLVKNNKVDSNKIRFYIGYSGWSEGQLKNEMTEKTWLTVKANRKLIFHKNHTEIWKDSLRHLGGDYEMMINFPLDPQLN
;
A
#
# COMPACT_ATOMS: atom_id res chain seq x y z
N MET A 1 -9.16 12.35 13.57
CA MET A 1 -8.17 11.44 12.97
C MET A 1 -7.50 10.61 14.08
N ILE A 2 -7.00 9.45 13.73
CA ILE A 2 -6.35 8.54 14.68
C ILE A 2 -4.84 8.74 14.66
N GLU A 3 -4.17 8.33 15.74
CA GLU A 3 -2.72 8.36 15.81
C GLU A 3 -2.10 7.30 14.89
N PRO A 4 -0.94 7.58 14.29
CA PRO A 4 -0.23 6.59 13.48
C PRO A 4 0.08 5.31 14.28
N ALA A 5 -0.20 4.18 13.67
CA ALA A 5 0.04 2.85 14.22
C ALA A 5 0.10 1.83 13.07
N SER A 6 0.63 0.65 13.33
CA SER A 6 0.51 -0.44 12.35
C SER A 6 -0.97 -0.72 12.04
N GLY A 7 -1.27 -0.96 10.78
CA GLY A 7 -2.63 -1.31 10.35
C GLY A 7 -3.54 -0.14 10.01
N ILE A 8 -2.99 1.07 9.89
CA ILE A 8 -3.76 2.24 9.44
C ILE A 8 -3.41 2.64 8.01
N LEU A 9 -4.24 3.48 7.43
CA LEU A 9 -3.93 4.16 6.17
C LEU A 9 -3.46 5.58 6.45
N LEU A 10 -2.41 5.98 5.75
CA LEU A 10 -1.99 7.37 5.60
C LEU A 10 -2.50 7.85 4.24
N ILE A 11 -3.40 8.80 4.27
CA ILE A 11 -4.00 9.38 3.06
C ILE A 11 -3.32 10.71 2.80
N ALA A 12 -2.70 10.87 1.63
CA ALA A 12 -2.07 12.12 1.27
C ALA A 12 -3.09 13.26 1.28
N ASP A 13 -2.77 14.34 1.98
CA ASP A 13 -3.60 15.53 1.99
C ASP A 13 -3.84 16.00 0.54
N PRO A 14 -5.07 16.42 0.18
CA PRO A 14 -5.38 16.87 -1.17
C PRO A 14 -4.51 17.99 -1.71
N PHE A 15 -3.89 18.76 -0.83
CA PHE A 15 -3.01 19.88 -1.19
C PHE A 15 -1.52 19.54 -1.15
N LEU A 16 -1.17 18.27 -0.85
CA LEU A 16 0.21 17.81 -0.85
C LEU A 16 0.78 17.91 -2.27
N LYS A 17 1.93 18.58 -2.39
CA LYS A 17 2.58 18.84 -3.68
C LYS A 17 3.78 17.93 -3.97
N ASP A 18 4.18 17.07 -3.04
CA ASP A 18 5.28 16.14 -3.25
C ASP A 18 4.91 15.12 -4.35
N PRO A 19 5.63 15.11 -5.49
CA PRO A 19 5.29 14.21 -6.60
C PRO A 19 5.40 12.73 -6.24
N ASN A 20 6.21 12.38 -5.23
CA ASN A 20 6.34 10.99 -4.79
C ASN A 20 5.09 10.48 -4.07
N PHE A 21 4.35 11.39 -3.42
CA PHE A 21 3.21 11.02 -2.57
C PHE A 21 1.91 11.72 -2.93
N LEU A 22 1.89 12.48 -4.02
CA LEU A 22 0.68 13.16 -4.49
C LEU A 22 -0.48 12.18 -4.65
N ARG A 23 -1.57 12.41 -3.90
CA ARG A 23 -2.79 11.58 -3.91
C ARG A 23 -2.55 10.09 -3.68
N THR A 24 -1.55 9.76 -2.88
CA THR A 24 -1.28 8.38 -2.50
C THR A 24 -2.00 7.99 -1.24
N VAL A 25 -2.17 6.69 -1.08
CA VAL A 25 -2.59 6.06 0.19
C VAL A 25 -1.53 5.04 0.55
N VAL A 26 -0.99 5.16 1.77
CA VAL A 26 0.01 4.24 2.28
C VAL A 26 -0.62 3.36 3.36
N PHE A 27 -0.48 2.05 3.23
CA PHE A 27 -0.80 1.12 4.30
C PHE A 27 0.42 0.99 5.21
N LEU A 28 0.29 1.51 6.44
CA LEU A 28 1.38 1.49 7.42
C LEU A 28 1.48 0.11 8.05
N CYS A 29 2.59 -0.59 7.76
CA CYS A 29 2.80 -1.96 8.22
C CYS A 29 3.54 -2.04 9.55
N GLU A 30 4.43 -1.09 9.81
CA GLU A 30 5.17 -1.01 11.04
C GLU A 30 5.32 0.45 11.48
N HIS A 31 5.11 0.70 12.76
CA HIS A 31 5.31 2.02 13.35
C HIS A 31 5.98 1.86 14.71
N LYS A 32 7.24 2.25 14.79
CA LYS A 32 8.07 2.17 15.99
C LYS A 32 8.77 3.50 16.24
N ASP A 33 9.33 3.65 17.42
CA ASP A 33 10.09 4.86 17.78
C ASP A 33 11.27 5.08 16.81
N GLU A 34 11.95 4.00 16.39
CA GLU A 34 13.10 4.04 15.50
C GLU A 34 12.74 4.35 14.04
N GLY A 35 11.48 4.19 13.67
CA GLY A 35 11.02 4.43 12.32
C GLY A 35 9.78 3.64 11.94
N SER A 36 9.31 3.88 10.75
CA SER A 36 8.09 3.29 10.22
C SER A 36 8.26 2.90 8.77
N PHE A 37 7.47 1.92 8.30
CA PHE A 37 7.39 1.62 6.88
C PHE A 37 5.98 1.17 6.51
N GLY A 38 5.68 1.33 5.23
CA GLY A 38 4.44 0.87 4.64
C GLY A 38 4.52 0.85 3.12
N PHE A 39 3.42 0.52 2.48
CA PHE A 39 3.34 0.42 1.02
C PHE A 39 2.30 1.38 0.47
N VAL A 40 2.70 2.15 -0.54
CA VAL A 40 1.75 2.89 -1.38
C VAL A 40 0.86 1.87 -2.07
N LEU A 41 -0.46 2.02 -1.93
CA LEU A 41 -1.43 1.04 -2.42
C LEU A 41 -1.89 1.33 -3.86
N ASN A 42 -1.82 2.57 -4.31
CA ASN A 42 -2.54 3.04 -5.48
C ASN A 42 -1.65 3.52 -6.64
N ARG A 43 -0.41 3.06 -6.70
CA ARG A 43 0.47 3.32 -7.85
C ARG A 43 0.85 2.02 -8.52
N ARG A 44 0.43 1.87 -9.78
CA ARG A 44 0.74 0.71 -10.59
C ARG A 44 2.22 0.75 -11.03
N TYR A 45 2.90 -0.40 -10.92
CA TYR A 45 4.24 -0.57 -11.47
C TYR A 45 4.14 -0.98 -12.95
N GLU A 46 5.14 -0.63 -13.74
CA GLU A 46 5.14 -0.90 -15.19
C GLU A 46 5.23 -2.39 -15.55
N ASN A 47 5.91 -3.18 -14.71
CA ASN A 47 6.09 -4.63 -14.93
C ASN A 47 5.03 -5.44 -14.21
N THR A 48 4.70 -6.59 -14.77
CA THR A 48 3.87 -7.61 -14.12
C THR A 48 4.75 -8.62 -13.38
N LEU A 49 4.14 -9.47 -12.55
CA LEU A 49 4.86 -10.39 -11.68
C LEU A 49 5.74 -11.39 -12.46
N ASP A 50 5.24 -11.90 -13.59
CA ASP A 50 5.97 -12.83 -14.46
C ASP A 50 7.24 -12.21 -15.05
N GLU A 51 7.23 -10.91 -15.31
CA GLU A 51 8.40 -10.19 -15.78
C GLU A 51 9.48 -10.02 -14.70
N LEU A 52 9.09 -10.02 -13.43
CA LEU A 52 10.00 -9.87 -12.29
C LEU A 52 10.52 -11.21 -11.75
N ILE A 53 9.71 -12.28 -11.90
CA ILE A 53 10.03 -13.61 -11.41
C ILE A 53 9.96 -14.57 -12.59
N PRO A 54 11.10 -14.96 -13.19
CA PRO A 54 11.12 -15.81 -14.39
C PRO A 54 10.38 -17.14 -14.22
N GLU A 55 10.37 -17.70 -13.00
CA GLU A 55 9.65 -18.95 -12.68
C GLU A 55 8.13 -18.82 -12.87
N LEU A 56 7.60 -17.61 -12.90
CA LEU A 56 6.17 -17.33 -13.00
C LEU A 56 5.75 -16.90 -14.42
N GLU A 57 6.52 -17.28 -15.43
CA GLU A 57 6.21 -16.98 -16.83
C GLU A 57 4.74 -17.30 -17.16
N GLY A 58 4.06 -16.34 -17.77
CA GLY A 58 2.65 -16.46 -18.12
C GLY A 58 1.65 -16.02 -17.05
N HIS A 59 2.11 -15.80 -15.82
CA HIS A 59 1.26 -15.32 -14.71
C HIS A 59 1.37 -13.80 -14.59
N GLN A 60 0.58 -13.10 -15.38
CA GLN A 60 0.60 -11.63 -15.52
C GLN A 60 -0.13 -10.92 -14.38
N LEU A 61 0.21 -11.24 -13.13
CA LEU A 61 -0.36 -10.56 -11.98
C LEU A 61 0.18 -9.14 -11.85
N PRO A 62 -0.67 -8.17 -11.49
CA PRO A 62 -0.25 -6.79 -11.32
C PRO A 62 0.71 -6.62 -10.15
N VAL A 63 1.65 -5.71 -10.33
CA VAL A 63 2.58 -5.26 -9.29
C VAL A 63 2.38 -3.78 -9.09
N TYR A 64 2.52 -3.31 -7.86
CA TYR A 64 2.35 -1.91 -7.49
C TYR A 64 3.69 -1.34 -7.01
N TYR A 65 3.88 -0.05 -7.20
CA TYR A 65 5.03 0.67 -6.69
C TYR A 65 4.75 1.05 -5.24
N GLY A 66 5.38 0.34 -4.31
CA GLY A 66 5.14 0.51 -2.87
C GLY A 66 5.84 1.69 -2.23
N GLY A 67 6.85 2.24 -2.89
CA GLY A 67 7.59 3.40 -2.41
C GLY A 67 9.02 3.47 -2.95
N PRO A 68 9.73 4.57 -2.62
CA PRO A 68 11.05 4.85 -3.20
C PRO A 68 12.21 4.10 -2.55
N VAL A 69 11.97 3.36 -1.47
CA VAL A 69 13.04 2.66 -0.74
C VAL A 69 13.19 1.24 -1.26
N GLN A 70 14.42 0.82 -1.55
CA GLN A 70 14.75 -0.53 -2.03
C GLN A 70 13.86 -0.97 -3.20
N VAL A 71 13.89 -0.21 -4.27
CA VAL A 71 13.05 -0.43 -5.46
C VAL A 71 13.38 -1.73 -6.24
N ASP A 72 14.39 -2.46 -5.81
CA ASP A 72 14.75 -3.79 -6.30
C ASP A 72 14.17 -4.92 -5.43
N SER A 73 13.47 -4.61 -4.36
CA SER A 73 12.87 -5.61 -3.47
C SER A 73 11.37 -5.78 -3.76
N LEU A 74 10.95 -7.04 -3.80
CA LEU A 74 9.55 -7.43 -3.98
C LEU A 74 8.94 -7.81 -2.63
N HIS A 75 7.78 -7.22 -2.34
CA HIS A 75 6.99 -7.50 -1.13
C HIS A 75 5.59 -7.92 -1.52
N PHE A 76 4.88 -8.57 -0.60
CA PHE A 76 3.48 -8.93 -0.83
C PHE A 76 2.66 -8.88 0.46
N LEU A 77 1.39 -8.52 0.28
CA LEU A 77 0.34 -8.58 1.30
C LEU A 77 -0.67 -9.63 0.86
N HIS A 78 -1.15 -10.45 1.79
CA HIS A 78 -2.04 -11.57 1.43
C HIS A 78 -3.01 -11.94 2.55
N GLN A 79 -4.00 -12.75 2.19
CA GLN A 79 -5.02 -13.27 3.08
C GLN A 79 -4.95 -14.82 3.17
N TYR A 80 -3.75 -15.38 3.04
CA TYR A 80 -3.50 -16.84 3.01
C TYR A 80 -2.53 -17.29 4.11
N PRO A 81 -2.88 -17.13 5.41
CA PRO A 81 -1.91 -17.42 6.48
C PRO A 81 -1.48 -18.90 6.54
N ASP A 82 -2.35 -19.82 6.14
CA ASP A 82 -2.05 -21.26 6.19
C ASP A 82 -1.30 -21.74 4.96
N LEU A 83 -1.60 -21.16 3.80
CA LEU A 83 -0.98 -21.55 2.53
C LEU A 83 0.36 -20.86 2.31
N ILE A 84 0.57 -19.70 2.89
CA ILE A 84 1.82 -18.94 2.85
C ILE A 84 2.25 -18.69 4.31
N PRO A 85 2.88 -19.69 4.95
CA PRO A 85 3.26 -19.58 6.36
C PRO A 85 4.38 -18.57 6.59
N GLY A 86 4.51 -18.10 7.83
CA GLY A 86 5.58 -17.21 8.23
C GLY A 86 5.33 -15.73 7.99
N GLY A 87 4.16 -15.36 7.50
CA GLY A 87 3.78 -13.96 7.33
C GLY A 87 3.51 -13.26 8.66
N GLN A 88 3.73 -11.96 8.69
CA GLN A 88 3.41 -11.13 9.85
C GLN A 88 2.02 -10.54 9.70
N GLU A 89 1.13 -10.82 10.65
CA GLU A 89 -0.20 -10.21 10.66
C GLU A 89 -0.11 -8.72 10.98
N ILE A 90 -0.57 -7.87 10.07
CA ILE A 90 -0.56 -6.41 10.23
C ILE A 90 -1.95 -5.92 10.64
N LEU A 91 -2.98 -6.46 10.03
CA LEU A 91 -4.38 -6.23 10.32
C LEU A 91 -5.05 -7.59 10.35
N LYS A 92 -6.15 -7.75 11.08
CA LYS A 92 -6.83 -9.05 11.20
C LYS A 92 -7.09 -9.68 9.82
N GLY A 93 -6.45 -10.81 9.58
CA GLY A 93 -6.58 -11.56 8.32
C GLY A 93 -5.72 -11.05 7.18
N ILE A 94 -4.89 -10.04 7.40
CA ILE A 94 -3.99 -9.49 6.38
C ILE A 94 -2.55 -9.61 6.86
N TYR A 95 -1.74 -10.29 6.06
CA TYR A 95 -0.36 -10.66 6.39
C TYR A 95 0.63 -10.05 5.41
N TRP A 96 1.79 -9.66 5.93
CA TRP A 96 2.91 -9.20 5.13
C TRP A 96 3.97 -10.29 5.06
N GLY A 97 4.35 -10.66 3.83
CA GLY A 97 5.42 -11.62 3.59
C GLY A 97 5.05 -13.06 3.92
N GLY A 98 6.07 -13.85 4.14
CA GLY A 98 5.97 -15.28 4.42
C GLY A 98 6.82 -16.10 3.47
N ASP A 99 6.57 -17.40 3.43
CA ASP A 99 7.33 -18.36 2.62
C ASP A 99 7.17 -18.07 1.12
N PHE A 100 8.25 -17.59 0.50
CA PHE A 100 8.25 -17.21 -0.91
C PHE A 100 8.07 -18.43 -1.84
N ASP A 101 8.65 -19.56 -1.51
CA ASP A 101 8.50 -20.77 -2.32
C ASP A 101 7.05 -21.27 -2.32
N ALA A 102 6.38 -21.19 -1.17
CA ALA A 102 4.96 -21.49 -1.07
C ALA A 102 4.13 -20.55 -1.94
N LEU A 103 4.43 -19.26 -1.92
CA LEU A 103 3.77 -18.26 -2.78
C LEU A 103 3.94 -18.61 -4.26
N VAL A 104 5.18 -18.89 -4.69
CA VAL A 104 5.48 -19.22 -6.09
C VAL A 104 4.68 -20.45 -6.53
N ASN A 105 4.63 -21.49 -5.70
CA ASN A 105 3.87 -22.71 -5.99
C ASN A 105 2.36 -22.42 -6.13
N LEU A 106 1.80 -21.61 -5.26
CA LEU A 106 0.37 -21.22 -5.35
C LEU A 106 0.07 -20.48 -6.64
N VAL A 107 0.93 -19.56 -7.04
CA VAL A 107 0.77 -18.79 -8.29
C VAL A 107 0.88 -19.71 -9.49
N LYS A 108 1.91 -20.58 -9.53
CA LYS A 108 2.09 -21.55 -10.61
C LYS A 108 0.88 -22.45 -10.82
N ASN A 109 0.23 -22.85 -9.75
CA ASN A 109 -0.90 -23.75 -9.78
C ASN A 109 -2.25 -23.02 -9.92
N ASN A 110 -2.24 -21.73 -10.19
CA ASN A 110 -3.43 -20.89 -10.33
C ASN A 110 -4.38 -20.96 -9.11
N LYS A 111 -3.80 -21.06 -7.91
CA LYS A 111 -4.55 -21.16 -6.65
C LYS A 111 -4.62 -19.83 -5.89
N VAL A 112 -4.19 -18.75 -6.53
CA VAL A 112 -4.23 -17.41 -5.95
C VAL A 112 -5.39 -16.62 -6.56
N ASP A 113 -6.24 -16.11 -5.69
CA ASP A 113 -7.23 -15.10 -6.06
C ASP A 113 -6.56 -13.74 -6.02
N SER A 114 -6.51 -13.04 -7.15
CA SER A 114 -5.88 -11.71 -7.26
C SER A 114 -6.51 -10.66 -6.32
N ASN A 115 -7.74 -10.90 -5.84
CA ASN A 115 -8.39 -10.03 -4.85
C ASN A 115 -7.92 -10.28 -3.41
N LYS A 116 -7.08 -11.30 -3.19
CA LYS A 116 -6.58 -11.69 -1.88
C LYS A 116 -5.07 -11.56 -1.74
N ILE A 117 -4.40 -11.04 -2.75
CA ILE A 117 -2.95 -10.82 -2.73
C ILE A 117 -2.61 -9.58 -3.53
N ARG A 118 -1.59 -8.85 -3.05
CA ARG A 118 -1.02 -7.69 -3.75
C ARG A 118 0.50 -7.73 -3.65
N PHE A 119 1.15 -7.38 -4.74
CA PHE A 119 2.61 -7.34 -4.86
C PHE A 119 3.09 -5.90 -4.96
N TYR A 120 4.21 -5.61 -4.32
CA TYR A 120 4.78 -4.25 -4.26
C TYR A 120 6.27 -4.30 -4.54
N ILE A 121 6.73 -3.38 -5.39
CA ILE A 121 8.16 -3.09 -5.57
C ILE A 121 8.50 -1.90 -4.68
N GLY A 122 9.54 -2.05 -3.85
CA GLY A 122 9.93 -1.02 -2.92
C GLY A 122 8.94 -0.77 -1.80
N TYR A 123 9.28 0.12 -0.91
CA TYR A 123 8.41 0.53 0.19
C TYR A 123 8.61 2.02 0.52
N SER A 124 7.70 2.56 1.31
CA SER A 124 7.78 3.91 1.87
C SER A 124 8.29 3.81 3.30
N GLY A 125 9.29 4.61 3.64
CA GLY A 125 9.92 4.57 4.94
C GLY A 125 9.96 5.94 5.60
N TRP A 126 9.90 5.96 6.91
CA TRP A 126 10.04 7.15 7.75
C TRP A 126 11.10 6.88 8.81
N SER A 127 12.07 7.77 8.93
CA SER A 127 13.06 7.73 9.99
C SER A 127 12.43 8.13 11.34
N GLU A 128 13.19 7.98 12.42
CA GLU A 128 12.76 8.38 13.76
C GLU A 128 12.21 9.80 13.76
N GLY A 129 10.97 9.98 14.23
CA GLY A 129 10.30 11.27 14.33
C GLY A 129 9.80 11.88 13.04
N GLN A 130 10.16 11.35 11.89
CA GLN A 130 9.79 11.93 10.60
C GLN A 130 8.26 11.90 10.39
N LEU A 131 7.62 10.78 10.62
CA LEU A 131 6.17 10.67 10.44
C LEU A 131 5.42 11.61 11.39
N LYS A 132 5.89 11.72 12.62
CA LYS A 132 5.31 12.65 13.62
C LYS A 132 5.38 14.10 13.12
N ASN A 133 6.50 14.50 12.55
CA ASN A 133 6.68 15.83 11.97
C ASN A 133 5.73 16.07 10.80
N GLU A 134 5.62 15.09 9.90
CA GLU A 134 4.71 15.17 8.76
C GLU A 134 3.24 15.22 9.20
N MET A 135 2.88 14.54 10.29
CA MET A 135 1.55 14.65 10.88
C MET A 135 1.30 16.06 11.42
N THR A 136 2.28 16.67 12.07
CA THR A 136 2.21 18.05 12.55
C THR A 136 2.04 19.04 11.39
N GLU A 137 2.69 18.78 10.27
CA GLU A 137 2.59 19.57 9.04
C GLU A 137 1.33 19.29 8.23
N LYS A 138 0.47 18.38 8.71
CA LYS A 138 -0.77 17.97 8.05
C LYS A 138 -0.55 17.36 6.66
N THR A 139 0.56 16.69 6.46
CA THR A 139 0.88 15.97 5.22
C THR A 139 -0.06 14.80 4.98
N TRP A 140 -0.44 14.12 6.05
CA TRP A 140 -1.24 12.90 6.02
C TRP A 140 -2.52 13.02 6.83
N LEU A 141 -3.58 12.44 6.29
CA LEU A 141 -4.80 12.11 7.02
C LEU A 141 -4.74 10.65 7.42
N THR A 142 -5.30 10.28 8.55
CA THR A 142 -5.23 8.91 9.06
C THR A 142 -6.61 8.31 9.25
N VAL A 143 -6.77 7.05 8.88
CA VAL A 143 -7.99 6.27 9.09
C VAL A 143 -7.61 4.81 9.28
N LYS A 144 -8.43 4.04 9.96
CA LYS A 144 -8.25 2.59 10.06
C LYS A 144 -8.30 1.95 8.68
N ALA A 145 -7.34 1.08 8.39
CA ALA A 145 -7.36 0.31 7.15
C ALA A 145 -8.47 -0.75 7.19
N ASN A 146 -8.86 -1.18 6.02
CA ASN A 146 -9.75 -2.32 5.86
C ASN A 146 -9.39 -3.11 4.61
N ARG A 147 -9.89 -4.32 4.55
CA ARG A 147 -9.62 -5.25 3.44
C ARG A 147 -10.04 -4.68 2.09
N LYS A 148 -11.20 -4.03 2.04
CA LYS A 148 -11.74 -3.46 0.80
C LYS A 148 -10.82 -2.40 0.20
N LEU A 149 -10.23 -1.55 1.01
CA LEU A 149 -9.31 -0.50 0.53
C LEU A 149 -7.95 -1.06 0.15
N ILE A 150 -7.39 -1.98 0.95
CA ILE A 150 -6.06 -2.58 0.68
C ILE A 150 -6.09 -3.41 -0.60
N PHE A 151 -7.13 -4.21 -0.80
CA PHE A 151 -7.29 -5.10 -1.97
C PHE A 151 -8.35 -4.56 -2.95
N HIS A 152 -8.38 -3.26 -3.12
CA HIS A 152 -9.37 -2.58 -3.95
C HIS A 152 -9.31 -3.07 -5.41
N LYS A 153 -10.46 -3.32 -6.02
CA LYS A 153 -10.56 -3.79 -7.41
C LYS A 153 -10.04 -2.78 -8.42
N ASN A 154 -10.13 -1.49 -8.10
CA ASN A 154 -9.63 -0.41 -8.94
C ASN A 154 -8.71 0.50 -8.14
N HIS A 155 -7.40 0.33 -8.32
CA HIS A 155 -6.40 1.09 -7.58
C HIS A 155 -6.51 2.61 -7.78
N THR A 156 -7.04 3.06 -8.92
CA THR A 156 -7.20 4.50 -9.20
C THR A 156 -8.25 5.15 -8.31
N GLU A 157 -9.11 4.38 -7.67
CA GLU A 157 -10.16 4.88 -6.76
C GLU A 157 -9.77 4.81 -5.28
N ILE A 158 -8.63 4.22 -4.92
CA ILE A 158 -8.26 4.03 -3.51
C ILE A 158 -8.19 5.36 -2.74
N TRP A 159 -7.58 6.39 -3.31
CA TRP A 159 -7.46 7.68 -2.62
C TRP A 159 -8.83 8.31 -2.37
N LYS A 160 -9.69 8.34 -3.37
CA LYS A 160 -11.04 8.88 -3.25
C LYS A 160 -11.88 8.09 -2.25
N ASP A 161 -11.84 6.75 -2.34
CA ASP A 161 -12.60 5.89 -1.44
C ASP A 161 -12.08 5.96 0.00
N SER A 162 -10.79 6.19 0.18
CA SER A 162 -10.21 6.41 1.50
C SER A 162 -10.70 7.71 2.12
N LEU A 163 -10.80 8.78 1.33
CA LEU A 163 -11.40 10.04 1.79
C LEU A 163 -12.88 9.89 2.12
N ARG A 164 -13.63 9.13 1.31
CA ARG A 164 -15.05 8.82 1.62
C ARG A 164 -15.16 8.03 2.92
N HIS A 165 -14.26 7.09 3.15
CA HIS A 165 -14.23 6.31 4.38
C HIS A 165 -13.93 7.18 5.60
N LEU A 166 -13.04 8.16 5.47
CA LEU A 166 -12.76 9.14 6.50
C LEU A 166 -13.98 10.03 6.77
N GLY A 167 -14.70 10.41 5.71
CA GLY A 167 -15.95 11.16 5.79
C GLY A 167 -15.80 12.65 6.06
N GLY A 168 -16.93 13.29 6.40
CA GLY A 168 -16.98 14.71 6.76
C GLY A 168 -16.57 15.62 5.60
N ASP A 169 -15.88 16.70 5.92
CA ASP A 169 -15.45 17.71 4.94
C ASP A 169 -14.44 17.16 3.92
N TYR A 170 -13.77 16.06 4.23
CA TYR A 170 -12.79 15.44 3.34
C TYR A 170 -13.43 14.88 2.07
N GLU A 171 -14.69 14.48 2.15
CA GLU A 171 -15.42 13.98 0.99
C GLU A 171 -15.54 15.03 -0.13
N MET A 172 -15.66 16.30 0.24
CA MET A 172 -15.71 17.40 -0.71
C MET A 172 -14.38 17.60 -1.44
N MET A 173 -13.28 17.25 -0.82
CA MET A 173 -11.94 17.42 -1.38
C MET A 173 -11.62 16.45 -2.52
N ILE A 174 -12.41 15.39 -2.69
CA ILE A 174 -12.25 14.39 -3.75
C ILE A 174 -12.23 15.02 -5.14
N ASN A 175 -13.02 16.07 -5.34
CA ASN A 175 -13.20 16.73 -6.63
C ASN A 175 -12.30 17.95 -6.81
N PHE A 176 -11.39 18.23 -5.89
CA PHE A 176 -10.47 19.34 -6.04
C PHE A 176 -9.53 19.07 -7.23
N PRO A 177 -9.35 20.04 -8.12
CA PRO A 177 -8.45 19.87 -9.25
C PRO A 177 -7.01 19.73 -8.77
N LEU A 178 -6.19 19.02 -9.54
CA LEU A 178 -4.75 19.05 -9.36
C LEU A 178 -4.23 20.46 -9.64
N ASP A 179 -3.21 20.88 -8.89
CA ASP A 179 -2.54 22.15 -9.13
C ASP A 179 -1.93 22.11 -10.55
N PRO A 180 -2.30 23.06 -11.44
CA PRO A 180 -1.76 23.08 -12.80
C PRO A 180 -0.24 23.18 -12.87
N GLN A 181 0.41 23.66 -11.79
CA GLN A 181 1.88 23.74 -11.72
C GLN A 181 2.55 22.38 -11.51
N LEU A 182 1.77 21.35 -11.20
CA LEU A 182 2.25 19.99 -10.99
C LEU A 182 2.15 19.12 -12.25
N ASN A 183 1.59 19.65 -13.31
CA ASN A 183 1.46 18.97 -14.60
C ASN A 183 2.65 19.27 -15.51
#